data_cbafdf9ecd0aef4bbe647fc3a3e09e6d
#
_entry.id   cbafdf9ecd0aef4bbe647fc3a3e09e6d
#
_cell.length_a   1.000
_cell.length_b   1.000
_cell.length_c   1.000
_cell.angle_alpha   90.00
_cell.angle_beta   90.00
_cell.angle_gamma   90.00
#
_symmetry.space_group_name_H-M   'P 1'
#
loop_
_entity.id
_entity.type
_entity.pdbx_description
1 polymer ?
#
loop_
_entity_poly.entity_id
_entity_poly.type
_entity_poly.pdbx_seq_one_letter_code
_entity_poly.pdbx_strand_id
1 'polypeptide(L)'
;MLKTYVVEGGIGKCVAFSALIPKLKERDGEDIQIYTPYIDVFSGNPDVKWVIDQNTVPYQDERIQASDEIVFCEPYKSNFVKGEKHLIQAYADLLGVEYDPKKDKPKLYTDQLKADVDKLLSENNINKFIIVQFSGGQSPINFNGQNQYMSIDPGRNYHPFLASQLIHMIKQQHPDLTIFNFSLPNEPNYEGTVRPEIPFTIWHELLKKAETFVSIDSSLQHFSASTGKKGVVLWGSTGWNQLGHSHNVNMNYFMKDKWEKEKFIPIDPRNLMVDPATVAAEVTKLIKKDSK
;
A
#
# COMPACT_ATOMS: atom_id res chain seq x y z
N MET A 1 -0.93 -30.58 -9.23
CA MET A 1 0.47 -30.08 -9.04
C MET A 1 0.44 -28.92 -8.07
N LEU A 2 1.38 -28.79 -7.15
CA LEU A 2 1.44 -27.69 -6.18
C LEU A 2 2.56 -26.73 -6.60
N LYS A 3 2.24 -25.42 -6.77
CA LYS A 3 3.24 -24.38 -7.03
C LYS A 3 3.37 -23.42 -5.87
N THR A 4 4.59 -23.19 -5.42
CA THR A 4 4.89 -22.18 -4.40
C THR A 4 5.44 -20.92 -5.05
N TYR A 5 4.75 -19.81 -4.82
CA TYR A 5 5.21 -18.47 -5.18
C TYR A 5 5.82 -17.79 -3.96
N VAL A 6 7.10 -17.46 -4.05
CA VAL A 6 7.85 -16.75 -3.02
C VAL A 6 7.68 -15.25 -3.28
N VAL A 7 6.89 -14.58 -2.44
CA VAL A 7 6.56 -13.14 -2.59
C VAL A 7 7.14 -12.37 -1.42
N GLU A 8 8.30 -11.80 -1.63
CA GLU A 8 9.07 -11.07 -0.62
C GLU A 8 8.94 -9.55 -0.75
N GLY A 9 9.47 -8.85 0.26
CA GLY A 9 9.50 -7.40 0.33
C GLY A 9 8.35 -6.79 1.11
N GLY A 10 8.02 -5.52 0.87
CA GLY A 10 7.01 -4.80 1.65
C GLY A 10 5.57 -5.16 1.28
N ILE A 11 4.61 -4.81 2.16
CA ILE A 11 3.17 -5.04 1.98
C ILE A 11 2.69 -4.61 0.57
N GLY A 12 3.15 -3.46 0.07
CA GLY A 12 2.76 -2.95 -1.24
C GLY A 12 3.10 -3.90 -2.39
N LYS A 13 4.25 -4.59 -2.34
CA LYS A 13 4.61 -5.63 -3.31
C LYS A 13 3.64 -6.81 -3.26
N CYS A 14 3.32 -7.29 -2.06
CA CYS A 14 2.39 -8.39 -1.86
C CYS A 14 0.99 -8.03 -2.38
N VAL A 15 0.53 -6.82 -2.10
CA VAL A 15 -0.75 -6.30 -2.62
C VAL A 15 -0.73 -6.23 -4.15
N ALA A 16 0.34 -5.70 -4.75
CA ALA A 16 0.46 -5.66 -6.21
C ALA A 16 0.44 -7.07 -6.84
N PHE A 17 1.15 -8.04 -6.23
CA PHE A 17 1.16 -9.43 -6.67
C PHE A 17 -0.23 -10.07 -6.63
N SER A 18 -1.06 -9.74 -5.65
CA SER A 18 -2.40 -10.31 -5.50
C SER A 18 -3.31 -10.09 -6.72
N ALA A 19 -3.02 -9.09 -7.55
CA ALA A 19 -3.74 -8.82 -8.80
C ALA A 19 -3.62 -9.97 -9.81
N LEU A 20 -2.54 -10.74 -9.74
CA LEU A 20 -2.22 -11.77 -10.74
C LEU A 20 -2.65 -13.19 -10.31
N ILE A 21 -3.01 -13.40 -9.06
CA ILE A 21 -3.39 -14.73 -8.56
C ILE A 21 -4.49 -15.40 -9.40
N PRO A 22 -5.58 -14.71 -9.81
CA PRO A 22 -6.58 -15.32 -10.66
C PRO A 22 -6.02 -15.79 -12.02
N LYS A 23 -5.08 -15.03 -12.59
CA LYS A 23 -4.41 -15.39 -13.85
C LYS A 23 -3.48 -16.58 -13.71
N LEU A 24 -2.77 -16.65 -12.58
CA LEU A 24 -1.93 -17.80 -12.26
C LEU A 24 -2.79 -19.06 -12.08
N LYS A 25 -3.92 -18.94 -11.39
CA LYS A 25 -4.88 -20.04 -11.22
C LYS A 25 -5.48 -20.49 -12.54
N GLU A 26 -5.86 -19.56 -13.41
CA GLU A 26 -6.38 -19.85 -14.75
C GLU A 26 -5.35 -20.58 -15.63
N ARG A 27 -4.10 -20.08 -15.64
CA ARG A 27 -3.01 -20.65 -16.44
C ARG A 27 -2.62 -22.05 -15.98
N ASP A 28 -2.40 -22.19 -14.67
CA ASP A 28 -1.79 -23.40 -14.11
C ASP A 28 -2.84 -24.48 -13.76
N GLY A 29 -4.09 -24.08 -13.49
CA GLY A 29 -5.14 -25.00 -13.03
C GLY A 29 -4.82 -25.67 -11.68
N GLU A 30 -3.72 -25.27 -11.05
CA GLU A 30 -3.00 -25.97 -10.00
C GLU A 30 -3.28 -25.37 -8.63
N ASP A 31 -2.89 -26.09 -7.60
CA ASP A 31 -2.90 -25.56 -6.24
C ASP A 31 -1.80 -24.51 -6.06
N ILE A 32 -2.20 -23.29 -5.70
CA ILE A 32 -1.29 -22.19 -5.43
C ILE A 32 -0.98 -22.13 -3.95
N GLN A 33 0.31 -22.12 -3.62
CA GLN A 33 0.85 -21.83 -2.29
C GLN A 33 1.64 -20.54 -2.34
N ILE A 34 1.45 -19.68 -1.35
CA ILE A 34 2.20 -18.42 -1.21
C ILE A 34 3.11 -18.48 0.02
N TYR A 35 4.38 -18.22 -0.16
CA TYR A 35 5.37 -18.05 0.89
C TYR A 35 5.75 -16.58 0.99
N THR A 36 5.41 -15.93 2.12
CA THR A 36 5.46 -14.46 2.25
C THR A 36 5.59 -14.00 3.70
N PRO A 37 6.19 -12.82 3.98
CA PRO A 37 6.17 -12.22 5.31
C PRO A 37 4.82 -11.57 5.68
N TYR A 38 3.87 -11.44 4.74
CA TYR A 38 2.57 -10.78 4.94
C TYR A 38 1.42 -11.70 4.58
N ILE A 39 1.24 -12.74 5.39
CA ILE A 39 0.22 -13.78 5.16
C ILE A 39 -1.19 -13.22 5.00
N ASP A 40 -1.52 -12.17 5.75
CA ASP A 40 -2.87 -11.58 5.77
C ASP A 40 -3.27 -10.94 4.44
N VAL A 41 -2.32 -10.58 3.58
CA VAL A 41 -2.62 -10.07 2.23
C VAL A 41 -3.29 -11.15 1.36
N PHE A 42 -2.95 -12.41 1.60
CA PHE A 42 -3.41 -13.54 0.80
C PHE A 42 -4.42 -14.43 1.53
N SER A 43 -4.59 -14.22 2.84
CA SER A 43 -5.54 -14.97 3.66
C SER A 43 -6.97 -14.79 3.14
N GLY A 44 -7.72 -15.89 3.09
CA GLY A 44 -9.10 -15.89 2.59
C GLY A 44 -9.23 -15.80 1.07
N ASN A 45 -8.13 -15.75 0.32
CA ASN A 45 -8.18 -15.77 -1.14
C ASN A 45 -8.58 -17.18 -1.63
N PRO A 46 -9.71 -17.33 -2.35
CA PRO A 46 -10.21 -18.66 -2.78
C PRO A 46 -9.31 -19.35 -3.81
N ASP A 47 -8.44 -18.60 -4.50
CA ASP A 47 -7.51 -19.12 -5.49
C ASP A 47 -6.19 -19.57 -4.87
N VAL A 48 -5.97 -19.32 -3.56
CA VAL A 48 -4.77 -19.72 -2.81
C VAL A 48 -5.12 -20.85 -1.84
N LYS A 49 -4.45 -21.97 -1.97
CA LYS A 49 -4.68 -23.13 -1.12
C LYS A 49 -4.01 -22.99 0.25
N TRP A 50 -2.77 -22.52 0.27
CA TRP A 50 -2.01 -22.30 1.50
C TRP A 50 -1.22 -21.00 1.45
N VAL A 51 -1.15 -20.34 2.59
CA VAL A 51 -0.26 -19.19 2.83
C VAL A 51 0.68 -19.55 3.95
N ILE A 52 1.98 -19.47 3.71
CA ILE A 52 3.03 -19.84 4.68
C ILE A 52 3.78 -18.57 5.08
N ASP A 53 3.89 -18.36 6.40
CA ASP A 53 4.57 -17.21 6.97
C ASP A 53 6.09 -17.39 6.94
N GLN A 54 6.77 -16.58 6.14
CA GLN A 54 8.22 -16.51 6.02
C GLN A 54 8.91 -16.12 7.35
N ASN A 55 8.22 -15.40 8.24
CA ASN A 55 8.79 -14.97 9.51
C ASN A 55 8.90 -16.11 10.54
N THR A 56 8.10 -17.16 10.37
CA THR A 56 8.01 -18.28 11.32
C THR A 56 8.43 -19.62 10.73
N VAL A 57 8.38 -19.75 9.42
CA VAL A 57 8.66 -21.00 8.69
C VAL A 57 9.88 -20.80 7.79
N PRO A 58 10.97 -21.55 8.02
CA PRO A 58 12.16 -21.45 7.17
C PRO A 58 11.87 -21.99 5.76
N TYR A 59 12.62 -21.49 4.77
CA TYR A 59 12.48 -21.91 3.37
C TYR A 59 12.70 -23.42 3.16
N GLN A 60 13.49 -24.07 4.01
CA GLN A 60 13.78 -25.51 3.97
C GLN A 60 12.64 -26.37 4.53
N ASP A 61 11.54 -25.76 5.00
CA ASP A 61 10.37 -26.47 5.50
C ASP A 61 9.81 -27.43 4.44
N GLU A 62 9.47 -28.64 4.85
CA GLU A 62 8.98 -29.72 3.96
C GLU A 62 7.75 -29.30 3.14
N ARG A 63 6.89 -28.42 3.68
CA ARG A 63 5.69 -27.91 2.99
C ARG A 63 6.05 -27.10 1.74
N ILE A 64 7.21 -26.40 1.78
CA ILE A 64 7.72 -25.63 0.65
C ILE A 64 8.45 -26.56 -0.29
N GLN A 65 9.31 -27.41 0.25
CA GLN A 65 10.14 -28.33 -0.53
C GLN A 65 9.33 -29.44 -1.24
N ALA A 66 8.12 -29.74 -0.73
CA ALA A 66 7.18 -30.68 -1.37
C ALA A 66 6.46 -30.10 -2.60
N SER A 67 6.67 -28.83 -2.93
CA SER A 67 6.09 -28.21 -4.11
C SER A 67 6.74 -28.75 -5.39
N ASP A 68 5.92 -28.98 -6.39
CA ASP A 68 6.38 -29.43 -7.71
C ASP A 68 7.23 -28.35 -8.42
N GLU A 69 6.92 -27.07 -8.11
CA GLU A 69 7.65 -25.91 -8.62
C GLU A 69 7.70 -24.78 -7.55
N ILE A 70 8.85 -24.13 -7.41
CA ILE A 70 9.05 -22.96 -6.54
C ILE A 70 9.48 -21.78 -7.41
N VAL A 71 8.66 -20.71 -7.41
CA VAL A 71 8.85 -19.52 -8.23
C VAL A 71 9.18 -18.32 -7.35
N PHE A 72 10.38 -17.76 -7.52
CA PHE A 72 10.78 -16.54 -6.83
C PHE A 72 10.28 -15.30 -7.56
N CYS A 73 9.37 -14.57 -6.91
CA CYS A 73 8.68 -13.41 -7.49
C CYS A 73 9.42 -12.11 -7.15
N GLU A 74 10.55 -11.82 -7.82
CA GLU A 74 11.33 -10.61 -7.60
C GLU A 74 11.32 -9.71 -8.86
N PRO A 75 10.40 -8.74 -8.93
CA PRO A 75 10.23 -7.89 -10.12
C PRO A 75 11.41 -6.94 -10.34
N TYR A 76 12.19 -6.63 -9.29
CA TYR A 76 13.37 -5.74 -9.43
C TYR A 76 14.51 -6.34 -10.25
N LYS A 77 14.47 -7.63 -10.54
CA LYS A 77 15.39 -8.28 -11.49
C LYS A 77 14.96 -8.08 -12.96
N SER A 78 13.82 -7.44 -13.19
CA SER A 78 13.25 -7.19 -14.52
C SER A 78 13.48 -5.75 -14.99
N ASN A 79 12.87 -5.39 -16.13
CA ASN A 79 12.86 -4.01 -16.66
C ASN A 79 12.15 -2.99 -15.75
N PHE A 80 11.56 -3.43 -14.65
CA PHE A 80 11.00 -2.55 -13.62
C PHE A 80 12.02 -1.53 -13.11
N VAL A 81 13.25 -1.97 -12.82
CA VAL A 81 14.33 -1.10 -12.34
C VAL A 81 14.67 0.02 -13.33
N LYS A 82 14.44 -0.21 -14.64
CA LYS A 82 14.64 0.80 -15.68
C LYS A 82 13.53 1.86 -15.75
N GLY A 83 12.50 1.75 -14.92
CA GLY A 83 11.37 2.68 -14.90
C GLY A 83 10.40 2.56 -16.09
N GLU A 84 10.47 1.47 -16.82
CA GLU A 84 9.70 1.32 -18.06
C GLU A 84 8.30 0.73 -17.85
N LYS A 85 8.06 0.03 -16.74
CA LYS A 85 6.83 -0.71 -16.48
C LYS A 85 6.28 -0.47 -15.08
N HIS A 86 4.97 -0.56 -14.95
CA HIS A 86 4.31 -0.61 -13.66
C HIS A 86 4.63 -1.92 -12.93
N LEU A 87 4.66 -1.90 -11.60
CA LEU A 87 5.03 -3.04 -10.75
C LEU A 87 4.22 -4.30 -11.06
N ILE A 88 2.89 -4.18 -11.23
CA ILE A 88 2.04 -5.34 -11.56
C ILE A 88 2.40 -5.90 -12.94
N GLN A 89 2.68 -5.03 -13.92
CA GLN A 89 3.11 -5.48 -15.25
C GLN A 89 4.46 -6.19 -15.18
N ALA A 90 5.38 -5.70 -14.34
CA ALA A 90 6.68 -6.35 -14.15
C ALA A 90 6.54 -7.77 -13.54
N TYR A 91 5.62 -7.93 -12.59
CA TYR A 91 5.26 -9.25 -12.08
C TYR A 91 4.62 -10.14 -13.17
N ALA A 92 3.69 -9.60 -13.95
CA ALA A 92 3.03 -10.35 -15.00
C ALA A 92 4.02 -10.87 -16.05
N ASP A 93 4.95 -10.01 -16.47
CA ASP A 93 6.02 -10.39 -17.41
C ASP A 93 6.95 -11.48 -16.83
N LEU A 94 7.33 -11.33 -15.55
CA LEU A 94 8.17 -12.31 -14.85
C LEU A 94 7.49 -13.68 -14.78
N LEU A 95 6.18 -13.68 -14.59
CA LEU A 95 5.39 -14.88 -14.39
C LEU A 95 4.82 -15.45 -15.70
N GLY A 96 4.99 -14.76 -16.82
CA GLY A 96 4.49 -15.18 -18.12
C GLY A 96 2.95 -15.21 -18.20
N VAL A 97 2.28 -14.21 -17.56
CA VAL A 97 0.83 -14.01 -17.64
C VAL A 97 0.49 -12.67 -18.23
N GLU A 98 -0.66 -12.57 -18.90
CA GLU A 98 -1.15 -11.31 -19.41
C GLU A 98 -1.73 -10.43 -18.29
N TYR A 99 -1.50 -9.12 -18.35
CA TYR A 99 -2.03 -8.14 -17.40
C TYR A 99 -2.84 -7.07 -18.13
N ASP A 100 -4.11 -6.95 -17.77
CA ASP A 100 -4.99 -5.85 -18.19
C ASP A 100 -5.20 -4.87 -17.01
N PRO A 101 -4.61 -3.67 -17.03
CA PRO A 101 -4.69 -2.70 -15.93
C PRO A 101 -6.12 -2.21 -15.64
N LYS A 102 -7.09 -2.47 -16.53
CA LYS A 102 -8.50 -2.13 -16.31
C LYS A 102 -9.24 -3.21 -15.52
N LYS A 103 -8.86 -4.48 -15.71
CA LYS A 103 -9.54 -5.65 -15.15
C LYS A 103 -8.80 -6.24 -13.94
N ASP A 104 -7.48 -6.38 -14.07
CA ASP A 104 -6.66 -7.09 -13.10
C ASP A 104 -6.24 -6.12 -11.99
N LYS A 105 -7.05 -6.05 -10.94
CA LYS A 105 -6.82 -5.20 -9.77
C LYS A 105 -6.33 -6.04 -8.60
N PRO A 106 -5.49 -5.48 -7.72
CA PRO A 106 -5.20 -6.13 -6.45
C PRO A 106 -6.48 -6.51 -5.71
N LYS A 107 -6.46 -7.66 -5.02
CA LYS A 107 -7.59 -8.16 -4.24
C LYS A 107 -7.12 -8.60 -2.86
N LEU A 108 -7.76 -8.06 -1.82
CA LEU A 108 -7.64 -8.52 -0.46
C LEU A 108 -9.02 -8.95 0.04
N TYR A 109 -9.06 -10.06 0.74
CA TYR A 109 -10.29 -10.66 1.25
C TYR A 109 -10.41 -10.33 2.74
N THR A 110 -10.97 -9.17 3.05
CA THR A 110 -11.07 -8.62 4.42
C THR A 110 -12.50 -8.44 4.90
N ASP A 111 -13.50 -8.92 4.16
CA ASP A 111 -14.91 -8.71 4.48
C ASP A 111 -15.33 -9.28 5.85
N GLN A 112 -14.64 -10.32 6.34
CA GLN A 112 -14.82 -10.86 7.69
C GLN A 112 -14.46 -9.85 8.79
N LEU A 113 -13.65 -8.82 8.48
CA LEU A 113 -13.24 -7.78 9.41
C LEU A 113 -14.19 -6.57 9.44
N LYS A 114 -15.25 -6.61 8.63
CA LYS A 114 -16.22 -5.51 8.55
C LYS A 114 -16.88 -5.21 9.90
N ALA A 115 -17.23 -6.26 10.65
CA ALA A 115 -17.83 -6.12 11.97
C ALA A 115 -16.90 -5.44 12.98
N ASP A 116 -15.59 -5.76 12.92
CA ASP A 116 -14.60 -5.15 13.79
C ASP A 116 -14.42 -3.66 13.49
N VAL A 117 -14.43 -3.30 12.20
CA VAL A 117 -14.39 -1.88 11.76
C VAL A 117 -15.67 -1.15 12.18
N ASP A 118 -16.84 -1.74 12.00
CA ASP A 118 -18.11 -1.15 12.42
C ASP A 118 -18.14 -0.89 13.93
N LYS A 119 -17.64 -1.85 14.71
CA LYS A 119 -17.50 -1.72 16.16
C LYS A 119 -16.52 -0.59 16.52
N LEU A 120 -15.33 -0.57 15.92
CA LEU A 120 -14.34 0.50 16.16
C LEU A 120 -14.93 1.89 15.91
N LEU A 121 -15.64 2.07 14.80
CA LEU A 121 -16.22 3.36 14.43
C LEU A 121 -17.37 3.76 15.37
N SER A 122 -18.26 2.81 15.71
CA SER A 122 -19.42 3.07 16.58
C SER A 122 -19.01 3.36 18.04
N GLU A 123 -18.09 2.60 18.62
CA GLU A 123 -17.59 2.80 19.98
C GLU A 123 -16.91 4.17 20.17
N ASN A 124 -16.32 4.70 19.10
CA ASN A 124 -15.65 6.01 19.11
C ASN A 124 -16.51 7.14 18.53
N ASN A 125 -17.80 6.90 18.19
CA ASN A 125 -18.71 7.86 17.59
C ASN A 125 -18.15 8.51 16.30
N ILE A 126 -17.45 7.74 15.47
CA ILE A 126 -16.82 8.22 14.25
C ILE A 126 -17.74 7.97 13.05
N ASN A 127 -18.29 9.05 12.49
CA ASN A 127 -19.19 9.00 11.34
C ASN A 127 -18.50 9.35 10.02
N LYS A 128 -17.54 10.27 10.05
CA LYS A 128 -16.80 10.71 8.86
C LYS A 128 -15.33 10.77 9.18
N PHE A 129 -14.53 10.19 8.31
CA PHE A 129 -13.08 10.15 8.52
C PHE A 129 -12.30 10.05 7.22
N ILE A 130 -11.04 10.45 7.30
CA ILE A 130 -10.01 10.18 6.30
C ILE A 130 -8.86 9.40 6.94
N ILE A 131 -8.04 8.79 6.10
CA ILE A 131 -6.82 8.12 6.55
C ILE A 131 -5.62 8.86 5.99
N VAL A 132 -4.59 9.10 6.81
CA VAL A 132 -3.32 9.68 6.37
C VAL A 132 -2.18 8.71 6.65
N GLN A 133 -1.20 8.65 5.74
CA GLN A 133 0.05 7.90 5.89
C GLN A 133 1.20 8.73 5.35
N PHE A 134 1.97 9.36 6.25
CA PHE A 134 3.05 10.27 5.89
C PHE A 134 4.45 9.66 6.05
N SER A 135 4.53 8.45 6.59
CA SER A 135 5.76 7.69 6.74
C SER A 135 5.61 6.30 6.13
N GLY A 136 6.72 5.72 5.68
CA GLY A 136 6.72 4.40 5.09
C GLY A 136 8.14 3.91 4.75
N GLY A 137 8.22 2.72 4.14
CA GLY A 137 9.50 2.13 3.75
C GLY A 137 10.35 1.69 4.94
N GLN A 138 9.70 1.32 6.06
CA GLN A 138 10.40 0.81 7.23
C GLN A 138 10.57 -0.70 7.12
N SER A 139 11.78 -1.17 7.44
CA SER A 139 12.03 -2.59 7.67
C SER A 139 12.29 -2.84 9.14
N PRO A 140 11.72 -3.92 9.71
CA PRO A 140 12.13 -4.36 11.03
C PRO A 140 13.59 -4.80 10.95
N ILE A 141 14.46 -4.16 11.74
CA ILE A 141 15.82 -4.61 11.98
C ILE A 141 15.83 -5.20 13.38
N ASN A 142 16.12 -6.49 13.47
CA ASN A 142 16.33 -7.12 14.77
C ASN A 142 17.72 -6.75 15.27
N PHE A 143 17.80 -5.82 16.20
CA PHE A 143 19.04 -5.45 16.86
C PHE A 143 18.95 -5.90 18.33
N ASN A 144 19.82 -6.82 18.74
CA ASN A 144 19.88 -7.37 20.11
C ASN A 144 18.53 -7.93 20.63
N GLY A 145 17.77 -8.63 19.79
CA GLY A 145 16.48 -9.20 20.17
C GLY A 145 15.31 -8.21 20.25
N GLN A 146 15.53 -6.94 19.88
CA GLN A 146 14.49 -5.94 19.76
C GLN A 146 14.27 -5.56 18.30
N ASN A 147 13.03 -5.61 17.85
CA ASN A 147 12.67 -5.11 16.53
C ASN A 147 12.71 -3.58 16.54
N GLN A 148 13.70 -2.99 15.90
CA GLN A 148 13.76 -1.57 15.63
C GLN A 148 13.32 -1.33 14.18
N TYR A 149 12.40 -0.41 13.99
CA TYR A 149 11.98 0.00 12.65
C TYR A 149 12.82 1.21 12.22
N MET A 150 13.62 1.04 11.18
CA MET A 150 14.36 2.13 10.58
C MET A 150 13.76 2.49 9.23
N SER A 151 13.58 3.78 8.98
CA SER A 151 13.24 4.26 7.64
C SER A 151 14.40 3.97 6.70
N ILE A 152 14.16 3.14 5.70
CA ILE A 152 15.17 2.76 4.70
C ILE A 152 15.32 3.89 3.67
N ASP A 153 14.28 4.69 3.47
CA ASP A 153 14.26 5.76 2.48
C ASP A 153 13.55 7.00 3.03
N PRO A 154 14.30 7.91 3.68
CA PRO A 154 13.73 9.17 4.17
C PRO A 154 13.18 10.06 3.06
N GLY A 155 13.59 9.88 1.81
CA GLY A 155 13.05 10.58 0.64
C GLY A 155 11.62 10.19 0.28
N ARG A 156 11.05 9.18 0.95
CA ARG A 156 9.64 8.77 0.82
C ARG A 156 8.72 9.39 1.87
N ASN A 157 9.26 9.96 2.95
CA ASN A 157 8.46 10.49 4.04
C ASN A 157 8.07 11.96 3.81
N TYR A 158 6.80 12.27 3.97
CA TYR A 158 6.34 13.67 3.95
C TYR A 158 6.85 14.38 5.20
N HIS A 159 7.40 15.60 5.02
CA HIS A 159 8.06 16.30 6.12
C HIS A 159 7.10 16.55 7.29
N PRO A 160 7.44 16.19 8.55
CA PRO A 160 6.52 16.26 9.68
C PRO A 160 5.89 17.63 9.90
N PHE A 161 6.62 18.72 9.68
CA PHE A 161 6.11 20.08 9.76
C PHE A 161 5.01 20.34 8.72
N LEU A 162 5.21 19.91 7.47
CA LEU A 162 4.21 20.04 6.41
C LEU A 162 2.99 19.14 6.66
N ALA A 163 3.21 17.94 7.21
CA ALA A 163 2.14 17.05 7.62
C ALA A 163 1.27 17.67 8.71
N SER A 164 1.87 18.27 9.73
CA SER A 164 1.14 19.00 10.79
C SER A 164 0.33 20.17 10.24
N GLN A 165 0.91 20.97 9.33
CA GLN A 165 0.19 22.04 8.67
C GLN A 165 -0.99 21.52 7.84
N LEU A 166 -0.80 20.45 7.08
CA LEU A 166 -1.86 19.83 6.29
C LEU A 166 -3.03 19.37 7.17
N ILE A 167 -2.74 18.67 8.26
CA ILE A 167 -3.74 18.20 9.22
C ILE A 167 -4.51 19.39 9.80
N HIS A 168 -3.81 20.43 10.21
CA HIS A 168 -4.45 21.64 10.72
C HIS A 168 -5.39 22.28 9.69
N MET A 169 -4.97 22.44 8.45
CA MET A 169 -5.79 22.99 7.36
C MET A 169 -7.03 22.12 7.08
N ILE A 170 -6.87 20.79 7.05
CA ILE A 170 -8.01 19.88 6.87
C ILE A 170 -9.00 20.01 8.03
N LYS A 171 -8.51 20.08 9.27
CA LYS A 171 -9.38 20.24 10.46
C LYS A 171 -10.08 21.59 10.48
N GLN A 172 -9.45 22.66 10.02
CA GLN A 172 -10.11 23.97 9.87
C GLN A 172 -11.26 23.94 8.85
N GLN A 173 -11.07 23.25 7.73
CA GLN A 173 -12.08 23.15 6.65
C GLN A 173 -13.18 22.11 6.97
N HIS A 174 -12.86 21.11 7.77
CA HIS A 174 -13.71 19.97 8.12
C HIS A 174 -13.57 19.64 9.62
N PRO A 175 -14.12 20.47 10.53
CA PRO A 175 -13.92 20.32 11.98
C PRO A 175 -14.43 18.98 12.54
N ASP A 176 -15.51 18.46 11.97
CA ASP A 176 -16.13 17.19 12.40
C ASP A 176 -15.47 15.94 11.81
N LEU A 177 -14.47 16.11 10.92
CA LEU A 177 -13.79 15.01 10.27
C LEU A 177 -12.76 14.38 11.21
N THR A 178 -12.85 13.09 11.46
CA THR A 178 -11.78 12.35 12.13
C THR A 178 -10.65 12.07 11.14
N ILE A 179 -9.40 12.25 11.58
CA ILE A 179 -8.21 11.93 10.78
C ILE A 179 -7.50 10.76 11.46
N PHE A 180 -7.54 9.59 10.84
CA PHE A 180 -6.76 8.45 11.26
C PHE A 180 -5.33 8.54 10.71
N ASN A 181 -4.33 8.39 11.60
CA ASN A 181 -2.93 8.32 11.22
C ASN A 181 -2.47 6.86 11.11
N PHE A 182 -2.33 6.37 9.90
CA PHE A 182 -1.77 5.04 9.62
C PHE A 182 -0.24 5.10 9.72
N SER A 183 0.27 4.83 10.89
CA SER A 183 1.70 4.90 11.21
C SER A 183 2.09 3.83 12.22
N LEU A 184 3.38 3.48 12.22
CA LEU A 184 3.96 2.59 13.23
C LEU A 184 4.14 3.33 14.58
N PRO A 185 4.26 2.60 15.71
CA PRO A 185 4.40 3.23 17.01
C PRO A 185 5.58 4.21 17.16
N ASN A 186 6.67 3.97 16.44
CA ASN A 186 7.89 4.79 16.45
C ASN A 186 7.87 5.92 15.40
N GLU A 187 6.82 6.00 14.56
CA GLU A 187 6.65 7.09 13.59
C GLU A 187 5.94 8.30 14.23
N PRO A 188 6.05 9.50 13.63
CA PRO A 188 5.41 10.68 14.14
C PRO A 188 3.90 10.50 14.36
N ASN A 189 3.42 10.91 15.53
CA ASN A 189 2.00 11.13 15.77
C ASN A 189 1.72 12.63 15.72
N TYR A 190 0.65 13.00 15.03
CA TYR A 190 0.34 14.41 14.77
C TYR A 190 -0.83 14.85 15.64
N GLU A 191 -0.77 16.07 16.17
CA GLU A 191 -1.91 16.68 16.88
C GLU A 191 -3.14 16.73 15.97
N GLY A 192 -4.30 16.40 16.53
CA GLY A 192 -5.57 16.34 15.79
C GLY A 192 -5.79 15.04 15.01
N THR A 193 -4.91 14.04 15.15
CA THR A 193 -5.09 12.71 14.56
C THR A 193 -5.32 11.63 15.62
N VAL A 194 -5.96 10.55 15.21
CA VAL A 194 -6.14 9.31 15.99
C VAL A 194 -5.27 8.22 15.36
N ARG A 195 -4.48 7.54 16.19
CA ARG A 195 -3.66 6.40 15.77
C ARG A 195 -4.14 5.14 16.50
N PRO A 196 -5.09 4.38 15.94
CA PRO A 196 -5.51 3.12 16.53
C PRO A 196 -4.42 2.05 16.36
N GLU A 197 -4.20 1.26 17.40
CA GLU A 197 -3.32 0.08 17.34
C GLU A 197 -4.13 -1.11 16.80
N ILE A 198 -4.18 -1.24 15.49
CA ILE A 198 -4.95 -2.26 14.77
C ILE A 198 -4.09 -2.93 13.70
N PRO A 199 -4.36 -4.20 13.36
CA PRO A 199 -3.70 -4.89 12.26
C PRO A 199 -3.87 -4.16 10.93
N PHE A 200 -2.89 -4.31 10.02
CA PHE A 200 -2.93 -3.61 8.73
C PHE A 200 -4.13 -4.04 7.85
N THR A 201 -4.67 -5.23 8.03
CA THR A 201 -5.88 -5.68 7.35
C THR A 201 -7.13 -4.90 7.75
N ILE A 202 -7.20 -4.47 9.00
CA ILE A 202 -8.26 -3.54 9.48
C ILE A 202 -8.13 -2.19 8.78
N TRP A 203 -6.92 -1.69 8.53
CA TRP A 203 -6.71 -0.46 7.75
C TRP A 203 -7.23 -0.57 6.32
N HIS A 204 -7.08 -1.74 5.70
CA HIS A 204 -7.66 -1.99 4.37
C HIS A 204 -9.19 -1.90 4.41
N GLU A 205 -9.83 -2.51 5.42
CA GLU A 205 -11.30 -2.47 5.57
C GLU A 205 -11.80 -1.07 5.96
N LEU A 206 -11.07 -0.34 6.82
CA LEU A 206 -11.33 1.07 7.12
C LEU A 206 -11.30 1.93 5.86
N LEU A 207 -10.33 1.70 4.96
CA LEU A 207 -10.20 2.48 3.74
C LEU A 207 -11.44 2.37 2.84
N LYS A 208 -12.15 1.25 2.83
CA LYS A 208 -13.42 1.11 2.09
C LYS A 208 -14.47 2.12 2.57
N LYS A 209 -14.45 2.49 3.86
CA LYS A 209 -15.42 3.39 4.50
C LYS A 209 -14.94 4.85 4.60
N ALA A 210 -13.66 5.10 4.44
CA ALA A 210 -13.11 6.46 4.50
C ALA A 210 -13.70 7.36 3.41
N GLU A 211 -13.86 8.66 3.68
CA GLU A 211 -14.22 9.65 2.65
C GLU A 211 -13.13 9.69 1.56
N THR A 212 -11.88 9.76 1.97
CA THR A 212 -10.69 9.75 1.11
C THR A 212 -9.46 9.42 1.94
N PHE A 213 -8.27 9.49 1.33
CA PHE A 213 -7.01 9.34 2.05
C PHE A 213 -5.92 10.26 1.49
N VAL A 214 -4.88 10.48 2.29
CA VAL A 214 -3.62 11.07 1.85
C VAL A 214 -2.50 10.09 2.17
N SER A 215 -1.69 9.75 1.21
CA SER A 215 -0.58 8.82 1.40
C SER A 215 0.67 9.30 0.66
N ILE A 216 1.78 8.75 1.04
CA ILE A 216 3.00 8.70 0.24
C ILE A 216 3.04 7.40 -0.56
N ASP A 217 4.14 7.12 -1.27
CA ASP A 217 4.41 5.79 -1.82
C ASP A 217 4.60 4.75 -0.70
N SER A 218 3.49 4.17 -0.27
CA SER A 218 3.44 3.17 0.81
C SER A 218 2.20 2.25 0.66
N SER A 219 1.98 1.38 1.64
CA SER A 219 0.92 0.35 1.60
C SER A 219 -0.49 0.91 1.35
N LEU A 220 -0.82 2.07 1.92
CA LEU A 220 -2.17 2.64 1.82
C LEU A 220 -2.58 2.96 0.37
N GLN A 221 -1.65 3.47 -0.45
CA GLN A 221 -1.93 3.73 -1.85
C GLN A 221 -2.13 2.43 -2.66
N HIS A 222 -1.48 1.33 -2.26
CA HIS A 222 -1.72 0.02 -2.87
C HIS A 222 -3.06 -0.58 -2.41
N PHE A 223 -3.46 -0.39 -1.16
CA PHE A 223 -4.80 -0.75 -0.68
C PHE A 223 -5.89 -0.01 -1.46
N SER A 224 -5.64 1.25 -1.85
CA SER A 224 -6.60 2.01 -2.65
C SER A 224 -6.91 1.34 -4.00
N ALA A 225 -5.94 0.64 -4.58
CA ALA A 225 -6.14 -0.08 -5.84
C ALA A 225 -7.09 -1.27 -5.69
N SER A 226 -7.10 -1.93 -4.53
CA SER A 226 -8.01 -3.05 -4.25
C SER A 226 -9.41 -2.59 -3.84
N THR A 227 -9.52 -1.45 -3.17
CA THR A 227 -10.81 -0.91 -2.70
C THR A 227 -11.50 0.00 -3.72
N GLY A 228 -10.75 0.51 -4.70
CA GLY A 228 -11.22 1.56 -5.62
C GLY A 228 -11.34 2.95 -4.97
N LYS A 229 -10.97 3.09 -3.68
CA LYS A 229 -11.02 4.38 -2.99
C LYS A 229 -10.02 5.36 -3.61
N LYS A 230 -10.49 6.54 -3.96
CA LYS A 230 -9.66 7.61 -4.51
C LYS A 230 -9.07 8.46 -3.39
N GLY A 231 -7.79 8.80 -3.52
CA GLY A 231 -7.09 9.66 -2.57
C GLY A 231 -6.00 10.50 -3.21
N VAL A 232 -5.27 11.23 -2.40
CA VAL A 232 -4.08 11.99 -2.79
C VAL A 232 -2.84 11.20 -2.43
N VAL A 233 -1.93 11.02 -3.39
CA VAL A 233 -0.66 10.32 -3.17
C VAL A 233 0.49 11.26 -3.48
N LEU A 234 1.37 11.43 -2.50
CA LEU A 234 2.54 12.31 -2.57
C LEU A 234 3.77 11.49 -2.96
N TRP A 235 4.48 11.92 -3.99
CA TRP A 235 5.60 11.19 -4.57
C TRP A 235 6.92 11.93 -4.34
N GLY A 236 7.89 11.19 -3.80
CA GLY A 236 9.24 11.67 -3.49
C GLY A 236 10.31 11.06 -4.38
N SER A 237 11.09 10.15 -3.81
CA SER A 237 12.20 9.45 -4.47
C SER A 237 11.77 8.28 -5.36
N THR A 238 10.48 7.95 -5.41
CA THR A 238 9.94 6.86 -6.21
C THR A 238 9.02 7.37 -7.32
N GLY A 239 8.95 6.63 -8.42
CA GLY A 239 8.18 7.02 -9.60
C GLY A 239 6.72 6.57 -9.53
N TRP A 240 5.79 7.51 -9.65
CA TRP A 240 4.36 7.21 -9.67
C TRP A 240 3.93 6.35 -10.87
N ASN A 241 4.61 6.47 -12.01
CA ASN A 241 4.38 5.67 -13.20
C ASN A 241 4.70 4.18 -13.00
N GLN A 242 5.62 3.88 -12.07
CA GLN A 242 6.03 2.51 -11.74
C GLN A 242 5.18 1.90 -10.63
N LEU A 243 4.86 2.68 -9.61
CA LEU A 243 4.26 2.20 -8.35
C LEU A 243 2.85 2.73 -8.11
N GLY A 244 2.50 3.84 -8.75
CA GLY A 244 1.25 4.55 -8.49
C GLY A 244 0.07 3.98 -9.26
N HIS A 245 -1.12 4.27 -8.74
CA HIS A 245 -2.37 3.90 -9.38
C HIS A 245 -3.05 5.12 -9.96
N SER A 246 -3.46 5.04 -11.25
CA SER A 246 -3.96 6.19 -12.04
C SER A 246 -5.30 6.75 -11.57
N HIS A 247 -6.06 6.02 -10.73
CA HIS A 247 -7.31 6.53 -10.17
C HIS A 247 -7.08 7.57 -9.06
N ASN A 248 -5.87 7.63 -8.48
CA ASN A 248 -5.48 8.60 -7.45
C ASN A 248 -5.08 9.95 -8.03
N VAL A 249 -5.12 10.99 -7.20
CA VAL A 249 -4.49 12.28 -7.47
C VAL A 249 -3.02 12.17 -7.08
N ASN A 250 -2.16 11.93 -8.05
CA ASN A 250 -0.72 11.79 -7.84
C ASN A 250 -0.07 13.18 -7.88
N MET A 251 0.64 13.55 -6.81
CA MET A 251 1.22 14.89 -6.62
C MET A 251 2.69 14.81 -6.24
N ASN A 252 3.47 15.78 -6.72
CA ASN A 252 4.83 16.03 -6.27
C ASN A 252 5.15 17.53 -6.30
N TYR A 253 6.28 17.92 -5.73
CA TYR A 253 6.73 19.31 -5.71
C TYR A 253 7.10 19.84 -7.11
N PHE A 254 7.74 19.00 -7.92
CA PHE A 254 8.09 19.37 -9.29
C PHE A 254 6.91 19.13 -10.20
N MET A 255 6.47 20.19 -10.89
CA MET A 255 5.29 20.22 -11.72
C MET A 255 5.14 19.01 -12.64
N LYS A 256 3.91 18.62 -12.87
CA LYS A 256 3.42 17.50 -13.69
C LYS A 256 4.21 17.26 -14.98
N ASP A 257 4.63 18.33 -15.65
CA ASP A 257 5.35 18.27 -16.93
C ASP A 257 6.78 17.72 -16.85
N LYS A 258 7.42 17.76 -15.67
CA LYS A 258 8.76 17.22 -15.49
C LYS A 258 8.75 15.72 -15.22
N TRP A 259 7.75 15.23 -14.49
CA TRP A 259 7.64 13.81 -14.16
C TRP A 259 7.32 12.92 -15.34
N GLU A 260 6.56 13.39 -16.30
CA GLU A 260 6.25 12.65 -17.53
C GLU A 260 7.47 12.42 -18.41
N LYS A 261 8.52 13.22 -18.24
CA LYS A 261 9.75 13.19 -19.06
C LYS A 261 10.94 12.51 -18.40
N GLU A 262 10.96 12.43 -17.08
CA GLU A 262 12.07 11.85 -16.33
C GLU A 262 11.67 10.47 -15.77
N LYS A 263 12.18 9.40 -16.36
CA LYS A 263 11.90 8.02 -15.95
C LYS A 263 12.49 7.65 -14.59
N PHE A 264 13.45 8.42 -14.10
CA PHE A 264 14.10 8.22 -12.81
C PHE A 264 14.46 9.57 -12.23
N ILE A 265 13.84 9.91 -11.09
CA ILE A 265 14.18 11.15 -10.37
C ILE A 265 15.17 10.80 -9.28
N PRO A 266 16.32 11.50 -9.22
CA PRO A 266 17.26 11.35 -8.12
C PRO A 266 16.55 11.54 -6.77
N ILE A 267 17.01 10.82 -5.76
CA ILE A 267 16.56 11.00 -4.39
C ILE A 267 16.79 12.46 -3.99
N ASP A 268 15.75 13.26 -4.06
CA ASP A 268 15.77 14.64 -3.62
C ASP A 268 14.66 14.80 -2.57
N PRO A 269 15.02 15.04 -1.30
CA PRO A 269 14.02 15.24 -0.23
C PRO A 269 13.03 16.37 -0.54
N ARG A 270 13.36 17.32 -1.43
CA ARG A 270 12.46 18.37 -1.89
C ARG A 270 11.29 17.86 -2.72
N ASN A 271 11.38 16.67 -3.29
CA ASN A 271 10.30 16.10 -4.10
C ASN A 271 9.00 15.93 -3.30
N LEU A 272 9.08 15.73 -1.98
CA LEU A 272 7.94 15.62 -1.08
C LEU A 272 7.56 16.94 -0.41
N MET A 273 8.16 18.05 -0.76
CA MET A 273 7.77 19.37 -0.24
C MET A 273 6.54 19.94 -0.97
N VAL A 274 5.54 19.09 -1.21
CA VAL A 274 4.27 19.54 -1.79
C VAL A 274 3.59 20.46 -0.79
N ASP A 275 3.12 21.64 -1.26
CA ASP A 275 2.46 22.61 -0.43
C ASP A 275 1.21 22.04 0.26
N PRO A 276 1.10 22.10 1.60
CA PRO A 276 -0.03 21.59 2.35
C PRO A 276 -1.39 22.17 1.92
N ALA A 277 -1.43 23.46 1.53
CA ALA A 277 -2.68 24.07 1.08
C ALA A 277 -3.18 23.48 -0.23
N THR A 278 -2.27 23.17 -1.14
CA THR A 278 -2.59 22.49 -2.39
C THR A 278 -3.14 21.06 -2.14
N VAL A 279 -2.51 20.32 -1.22
CA VAL A 279 -2.98 18.97 -0.82
C VAL A 279 -4.35 19.05 -0.15
N ALA A 280 -4.55 19.98 0.80
CA ALA A 280 -5.83 20.17 1.49
C ALA A 280 -6.97 20.53 0.53
N ALA A 281 -6.70 21.34 -0.50
CA ALA A 281 -7.67 21.67 -1.54
C ALA A 281 -8.12 20.43 -2.33
N GLU A 282 -7.19 19.54 -2.70
CA GLU A 282 -7.54 18.29 -3.39
C GLU A 282 -8.31 17.33 -2.49
N VAL A 283 -7.93 17.19 -1.22
CA VAL A 283 -8.67 16.40 -0.21
C VAL A 283 -10.12 16.90 -0.11
N THR A 284 -10.31 18.21 0.02
CA THR A 284 -11.66 18.82 0.10
C THR A 284 -12.50 18.57 -1.15
N LYS A 285 -11.90 18.57 -2.35
CA LYS A 285 -12.62 18.23 -3.60
C LYS A 285 -13.08 16.77 -3.60
N LEU A 286 -12.25 15.85 -3.09
CA LEU A 286 -12.59 14.42 -3.01
C LEU A 286 -13.75 14.19 -2.03
N ILE A 287 -13.70 14.76 -0.82
CA ILE A 287 -14.77 14.66 0.19
C ILE A 287 -16.11 15.16 -0.37
N LYS A 288 -16.13 16.32 -1.06
CA LYS A 288 -17.37 16.89 -1.61
C LYS A 288 -17.97 16.08 -2.76
N LYS A 289 -17.15 15.32 -3.49
CA LYS A 289 -17.61 14.53 -4.63
C LYS A 289 -18.37 13.29 -4.21
N ASP A 290 -17.97 12.65 -3.11
CA ASP A 290 -18.62 11.44 -2.59
C ASP A 290 -19.91 11.77 -1.79
N SER A 291 -20.18 13.06 -1.54
CA SER A 291 -21.39 13.55 -0.85
C SER A 291 -22.57 13.83 -1.79
N LYS A 292 -22.41 13.59 -3.09
CA LYS A 292 -23.46 13.73 -4.13
C LYS A 292 -23.86 12.38 -4.70
#